data_f82135b23916a40ee83e972723a97816
#
_entry.id   f82135b23916a40ee83e972723a97816
#
_cell.length_a   1.000
_cell.length_b   1.000
_cell.length_c   1.000
_cell.angle_alpha   90.00
_cell.angle_beta   90.00
_cell.angle_gamma   90.00
#
_symmetry.space_group_name_H-M   'P 1'
#
loop_
_entity.id
_entity.type
_entity.pdbx_description
1 polymer ?
#
loop_
_entity_poly.entity_id
_entity_poly.type
_entity_poly.pdbx_seq_one_letter_code
_entity_poly.pdbx_strand_id
1 'polypeptide(L)'
;CKGGEDVPLIVLTNHLLFGIEAQTEHVRTELTLDGRAALRTRLGGEVDGVHVELDLVVLKKDGCVYDLQLIAAAAQLARCQDDFDALVKGFATLPRN
;
A
#
# COMPACT_ATOMS: atom_id res chain seq x y z
N CYS A 1 8.62 14.08 -10.55
CA CYS A 1 9.02 12.97 -9.70
C CYS A 1 10.17 12.19 -10.33
N LYS A 2 11.20 11.91 -9.54
CA LYS A 2 12.35 11.13 -9.99
C LYS A 2 12.72 10.13 -8.91
N GLY A 3 13.30 9.00 -9.34
CA GLY A 3 13.72 7.92 -8.47
C GLY A 3 12.65 6.87 -8.29
N GLY A 4 13.06 5.67 -7.92
CA GLY A 4 12.17 4.55 -7.73
C GLY A 4 11.71 3.85 -9.01
N GLU A 5 12.02 4.38 -10.18
CA GLU A 5 11.58 3.82 -11.46
C GLU A 5 12.12 2.41 -11.69
N ASP A 6 13.36 2.17 -11.29
CA ASP A 6 14.03 0.88 -11.45
C ASP A 6 13.93 0.01 -10.21
N VAL A 7 13.23 0.48 -9.17
CA VAL A 7 13.08 -0.28 -7.92
C VAL A 7 11.82 -1.13 -8.01
N PRO A 8 11.92 -2.45 -7.79
CA PRO A 8 10.73 -3.31 -7.80
C PRO A 8 9.70 -2.89 -6.75
N LEU A 9 8.41 -3.10 -7.06
CA LEU A 9 7.32 -2.73 -6.15
C LEU A 9 7.43 -3.42 -4.79
N ILE A 10 7.94 -4.65 -4.76
CA ILE A 10 8.13 -5.37 -3.48
C ILE A 10 9.16 -4.68 -2.60
N VAL A 11 10.21 -4.13 -3.18
CA VAL A 11 11.24 -3.40 -2.43
C VAL A 11 10.66 -2.10 -1.87
N LEU A 12 9.89 -1.38 -2.67
CA LEU A 12 9.21 -0.16 -2.24
C LEU A 12 8.21 -0.46 -1.11
N THR A 13 7.47 -1.56 -1.23
CA THR A 13 6.56 -2.02 -0.19
C THR A 13 7.33 -2.28 1.11
N ASN A 14 8.45 -2.99 1.03
CA ASN A 14 9.25 -3.30 2.21
C ASN A 14 9.81 -2.04 2.89
N HIS A 15 10.12 -1.00 2.13
CA HIS A 15 10.54 0.27 2.70
C HIS A 15 9.45 0.91 3.56
N LEU A 16 8.18 0.79 3.14
CA LEU A 16 7.05 1.30 3.92
C LEU A 16 6.84 0.53 5.23
N LEU A 17 7.31 -0.72 5.27
CA LEU A 17 7.17 -1.58 6.45
C LEU A 17 8.30 -1.43 7.45
N PHE A 18 9.26 -0.56 7.17
CA PHE A 18 10.37 -0.30 8.10
C PHE A 18 9.80 0.21 9.43
N GLY A 19 10.24 -0.41 10.53
CA GLY A 19 9.74 -0.07 11.86
C GLY A 19 8.51 -0.86 12.30
N ILE A 20 7.91 -1.64 11.42
CA ILE A 20 6.82 -2.57 11.79
C ILE A 20 7.46 -3.87 12.27
N GLU A 21 7.17 -4.26 13.51
CA GLU A 21 7.71 -5.48 14.12
C GLU A 21 6.71 -6.62 14.06
N ALA A 22 7.19 -7.86 14.24
CA ALA A 22 6.37 -9.07 14.30
C ALA A 22 5.41 -9.19 13.10
N GLN A 23 5.90 -8.94 11.91
CA GLN A 23 5.07 -8.92 10.69
C GLN A 23 4.56 -10.31 10.34
N THR A 24 3.26 -10.37 10.00
CA THR A 24 2.62 -11.55 9.42
C THR A 24 1.89 -11.13 8.17
N GLU A 25 2.38 -11.55 7.01
CA GLU A 25 1.73 -11.26 5.75
C GLU A 25 0.50 -12.15 5.58
N HIS A 26 -0.66 -11.54 5.31
CA HIS A 26 -1.89 -12.25 5.08
C HIS A 26 -2.12 -12.54 3.60
N VAL A 27 -1.95 -11.52 2.76
CA VAL A 27 -2.15 -11.65 1.32
C VAL A 27 -1.34 -10.59 0.58
N ARG A 28 -0.84 -10.98 -0.60
CA ARG A 28 -0.17 -10.07 -1.52
C ARG A 28 -0.77 -10.29 -2.91
N THR A 29 -1.23 -9.21 -3.54
CA THR A 29 -1.94 -9.28 -4.81
C THR A 29 -1.39 -8.25 -5.78
N GLU A 30 -1.15 -8.69 -7.02
CA GLU A 30 -0.86 -7.79 -8.11
C GLU A 30 -2.18 -7.31 -8.71
N LEU A 31 -2.25 -6.03 -9.05
CA LEU A 31 -3.43 -5.43 -9.66
C LEU A 31 -3.01 -4.32 -10.61
N THR A 32 -3.97 -3.82 -11.38
CA THR A 32 -3.76 -2.69 -12.28
C THR A 32 -4.55 -1.50 -11.76
N LEU A 33 -3.88 -0.39 -11.54
CA LEU A 33 -4.49 0.87 -11.12
C LEU A 33 -4.06 1.97 -12.08
N ASP A 34 -5.05 2.71 -12.60
CA ASP A 34 -4.78 3.82 -13.50
C ASP A 34 -3.84 3.40 -14.66
N GLY A 35 -4.03 2.18 -15.17
CA GLY A 35 -3.24 1.61 -16.27
C GLY A 35 -1.84 1.12 -15.90
N ARG A 36 -1.49 1.08 -14.62
CA ARG A 36 -0.16 0.68 -14.15
C ARG A 36 -0.23 -0.51 -13.22
N ALA A 37 0.82 -1.32 -13.26
CA ALA A 37 0.95 -2.42 -12.30
C ALA A 37 1.09 -1.88 -10.89
N ALA A 38 0.38 -2.49 -9.96
CA ALA A 38 0.42 -2.14 -8.55
C ALA A 38 0.56 -3.41 -7.72
N LEU A 39 1.09 -3.25 -6.51
CA LEU A 39 1.21 -4.35 -5.56
C LEU A 39 0.45 -3.97 -4.29
N ARG A 40 -0.51 -4.80 -3.92
CA ARG A 40 -1.29 -4.64 -2.69
C ARG A 40 -0.89 -5.71 -1.69
N THR A 41 -0.57 -5.28 -0.48
CA THR A 41 -0.14 -6.18 0.60
C THR A 41 -0.97 -5.91 1.84
N ARG A 42 -1.55 -6.97 2.41
CA ARG A 42 -2.22 -6.92 3.72
C ARG A 42 -1.40 -7.71 4.71
N LEU A 43 -1.15 -7.13 5.87
CA LEU A 43 -0.34 -7.76 6.89
C LEU A 43 -0.72 -7.27 8.27
N GLY A 44 -0.40 -8.08 9.28
CA GLY A 44 -0.45 -7.67 10.67
C GLY A 44 0.96 -7.38 11.16
N GLY A 45 1.08 -6.57 12.18
CA GLY A 45 2.35 -6.27 12.80
C GLY A 45 2.17 -5.50 14.10
N GLU A 46 3.27 -5.03 14.64
CA GLU A 46 3.27 -4.25 15.87
C GLU A 46 4.03 -2.95 15.68
N VAL A 47 3.47 -1.88 16.21
CA VAL A 47 4.12 -0.56 16.29
C VAL A 47 4.12 -0.16 17.76
N ASP A 48 5.31 0.03 18.33
CA ASP A 48 5.49 0.37 19.75
C ASP A 48 4.73 -0.59 20.68
N GLY A 49 4.75 -1.88 20.34
CA GLY A 49 4.10 -2.92 21.14
C GLY A 49 2.60 -3.05 20.94
N VAL A 50 2.01 -2.23 20.08
CA VAL A 50 0.57 -2.27 19.77
C VAL A 50 0.34 -2.99 18.45
N HIS A 51 -0.54 -3.99 18.47
CA HIS A 51 -0.90 -4.71 17.26
C HIS A 51 -1.70 -3.83 16.31
N VAL A 52 -1.30 -3.83 15.03
CA VAL A 52 -2.00 -3.11 13.97
C VAL A 52 -2.17 -4.01 12.75
N GLU A 53 -3.19 -3.71 11.96
CA GLU A 53 -3.37 -4.30 10.64
C GLU A 53 -3.12 -3.24 9.58
N LEU A 54 -2.46 -3.63 8.51
CA LEU A 54 -2.08 -2.73 7.43
C LEU A 54 -2.59 -3.24 6.10
N ASP A 55 -2.97 -2.29 5.24
CA ASP A 55 -3.30 -2.54 3.85
C ASP A 55 -2.54 -1.50 3.03
N LEU A 56 -1.59 -1.96 2.22
CA LEU A 56 -0.67 -1.09 1.49
C LEU A 56 -0.81 -1.35 0.01
N VAL A 57 -0.89 -0.27 -0.77
CA VAL A 57 -0.87 -0.36 -2.24
C VAL A 57 0.25 0.53 -2.75
N VAL A 58 1.12 -0.02 -3.56
CA VAL A 58 2.26 0.70 -4.13
C VAL A 58 2.22 0.58 -5.64
N LEU A 59 2.38 1.70 -6.34
CA LEU A 59 2.51 1.71 -7.79
C LEU A 59 3.47 2.79 -8.24
N LYS A 60 3.95 2.64 -9.46
CA LYS A 60 4.81 3.64 -10.12
C LYS A 60 4.10 4.14 -11.37
N LYS A 61 4.09 5.45 -11.55
CA LYS A 61 3.51 6.06 -12.74
C LYS A 61 4.22 7.37 -13.06
N ASP A 62 4.64 7.52 -14.30
CA ASP A 62 5.24 8.75 -14.82
C ASP A 62 6.42 9.24 -13.97
N GLY A 63 7.29 8.31 -13.56
CA GLY A 63 8.46 8.62 -12.76
C GLY A 63 8.18 8.86 -11.28
N CYS A 64 6.93 8.72 -10.86
CA CYS A 64 6.54 8.89 -9.46
C CYS A 64 6.20 7.56 -8.82
N VAL A 65 6.46 7.46 -7.52
CA VAL A 65 5.99 6.37 -6.69
C VAL A 65 4.78 6.86 -5.90
N TYR A 66 3.69 6.12 -5.97
CA TYR A 66 2.49 6.40 -5.19
C TYR A 66 2.23 5.26 -4.22
N ASP A 67 1.87 5.59 -3.00
CA ASP A 67 1.46 4.60 -2.02
C ASP A 67 0.16 5.03 -1.36
N LEU A 68 -0.73 4.05 -1.16
CA LEU A 68 -1.97 4.21 -0.43
C LEU A 68 -1.86 3.29 0.78
N GLN A 69 -2.13 3.82 1.97
CA GLN A 69 -1.92 3.08 3.20
C GLN A 69 -3.14 3.19 4.12
N LEU A 70 -3.56 2.06 4.66
CA LEU A 70 -4.51 1.99 5.76
C LEU A 70 -3.84 1.25 6.91
N ILE A 71 -3.76 1.89 8.06
CA ILE A 71 -3.19 1.32 9.27
C ILE A 71 -4.22 1.49 10.39
N ALA A 72 -4.65 0.39 10.99
CA ALA A 72 -5.69 0.43 12.01
C ALA A 72 -5.63 -0.80 12.91
N ALA A 73 -6.28 -0.71 14.08
CA ALA A 73 -6.56 -1.90 14.86
C ALA A 73 -7.53 -2.79 14.08
N ALA A 74 -7.50 -4.11 14.32
CA ALA A 74 -8.28 -5.07 13.53
C ALA A 74 -9.77 -4.72 13.44
N ALA A 75 -10.38 -4.31 14.56
CA ALA A 75 -11.80 -3.93 14.58
C ALA A 75 -12.10 -2.69 13.74
N GLN A 76 -11.16 -1.74 13.71
CA GLN A 76 -11.30 -0.52 12.92
C GLN A 76 -11.05 -0.77 11.44
N LEU A 77 -10.13 -1.67 11.12
CA LEU A 77 -9.86 -2.05 9.73
C LEU A 77 -11.13 -2.55 9.06
N ALA A 78 -11.89 -3.40 9.73
CA ALA A 78 -13.15 -3.95 9.20
C ALA A 78 -14.14 -2.84 8.84
N ARG A 79 -14.16 -1.73 9.61
CA ARG A 79 -15.05 -0.59 9.34
C ARG A 79 -14.56 0.27 8.19
N CYS A 80 -13.26 0.38 8.01
CA CYS A 80 -12.65 1.26 7.01
C CYS A 80 -12.38 0.56 5.69
N GLN A 81 -12.48 -0.78 5.65
CA GLN A 81 -12.05 -1.57 4.50
C GLN A 81 -12.78 -1.19 3.22
N ASP A 82 -14.10 -1.03 3.28
CA ASP A 82 -14.88 -0.68 2.09
C ASP A 82 -14.51 0.69 1.53
N ASP A 83 -14.28 1.65 2.42
CA ASP A 83 -13.84 3.00 2.03
C ASP A 83 -12.45 2.96 1.40
N PHE A 84 -11.55 2.17 1.98
CA PHE A 84 -10.20 2.03 1.44
C PHE A 84 -10.23 1.32 0.09
N ASP A 85 -11.04 0.27 -0.06
CA ASP A 85 -11.21 -0.43 -1.34
C ASP A 85 -11.73 0.53 -2.41
N ALA A 86 -12.66 1.40 -2.07
CA ALA A 86 -13.18 2.42 -2.99
C ALA A 86 -12.09 3.43 -3.38
N LEU A 87 -11.28 3.86 -2.43
CA LEU A 87 -10.15 4.76 -2.67
C LEU A 87 -9.15 4.12 -3.65
N VAL A 88 -8.79 2.87 -3.42
CA VAL A 88 -7.85 2.13 -4.27
C VAL A 88 -8.41 2.00 -5.68
N LYS A 89 -9.67 1.60 -5.80
CA LYS A 89 -10.34 1.41 -7.09
C LYS A 89 -10.42 2.70 -7.91
N GLY A 90 -10.66 3.81 -7.22
CA GLY A 90 -10.81 5.11 -7.86
C GLY A 90 -9.50 5.86 -8.07
N PHE A 91 -8.37 5.26 -7.73
CA PHE A 91 -7.08 5.95 -7.87
C PHE A 91 -6.80 6.28 -9.32
N ALA A 92 -6.51 7.56 -9.56
CA ALA A 92 -6.09 8.06 -10.86
C ALA A 92 -5.29 9.34 -10.66
N THR A 93 -4.33 9.56 -11.55
CA THR A 93 -3.58 10.81 -11.57
C THR A 93 -4.16 11.73 -12.63
N LEU A 94 -4.06 13.03 -12.39
CA LEU A 94 -4.48 14.00 -13.40
C LEU A 94 -3.46 14.04 -14.54
N PRO A 95 -3.92 14.23 -15.79
CA PRO A 95 -3.01 14.39 -16.91
C PRO A 95 -2.10 15.59 -16.70
N ARG A 96 -0.85 15.46 -17.13
CA ARG A 96 0.07 16.57 -17.16
C ARG A 96 -0.15 17.38 -18.43
N ASN A 97 -0.15 18.67 -18.28
CA ASN A 97 -0.20 19.59 -19.40
C ASN A 97 1.20 20.07 -19.77
#